data_44b020f4340795a43d6b61c9d6d2cd64
#
_entry.id   44b020f4340795a43d6b61c9d6d2cd64
#
_cell.length_a   1.000
_cell.length_b   1.000
_cell.length_c   1.000
_cell.angle_alpha   90.00
_cell.angle_beta   90.00
_cell.angle_gamma   90.00
#
_symmetry.space_group_name_H-M   'P 1'
#
loop_
_entity.id
_entity.type
_entity.pdbx_description
1 polymer ?
#
loop_
_entity_poly.entity_id
_entity_poly.type
_entity_poly.pdbx_seq_one_letter_code
_entity_poly.pdbx_strand_id
1 'polypeptide(L)'
;VANMPFLQNNLNHFVSEGNENQYLTQYADDFEGTRINVVLESDVFGDIDYIPFHEAEGYGYFKHMSLDETPGSRDIVLYDALPNSLPRVGGIITSVIQTPLSHVNLRAIQDNVPNAYINDPLSIDSIAGLLNNYVYYKVENETFQFREATLDEVNAWYEAIRPTEPQIPVRDLSITEILPLDDIE
;
A
#
# COMPACT_ATOMS: atom_id res chain seq x y z
N VAL A 1 -30.18 -4.75 -15.81
CA VAL A 1 -29.83 -3.67 -16.79
C VAL A 1 -31.11 -3.19 -17.48
N ALA A 2 -32.02 -4.09 -17.93
CA ALA A 2 -33.26 -3.70 -18.59
C ALA A 2 -34.14 -2.75 -17.75
N ASN A 3 -34.03 -2.79 -16.42
CA ASN A 3 -34.77 -1.95 -15.48
C ASN A 3 -33.98 -0.68 -15.03
N MET A 4 -32.78 -0.44 -15.61
CA MET A 4 -31.93 0.71 -15.29
C MET A 4 -31.46 1.36 -16.60
N PRO A 5 -32.34 2.10 -17.32
CA PRO A 5 -32.03 2.65 -18.64
C PRO A 5 -30.79 3.56 -18.67
N PHE A 6 -30.50 4.24 -17.56
CA PHE A 6 -29.36 5.14 -17.43
C PHE A 6 -27.99 4.42 -17.42
N LEU A 7 -27.97 3.11 -17.15
CA LEU A 7 -26.75 2.28 -17.20
C LEU A 7 -26.54 1.62 -18.57
N GLN A 8 -27.51 1.65 -19.46
CA GLN A 8 -27.48 0.89 -20.73
C GLN A 8 -26.32 1.30 -21.66
N ASN A 9 -25.83 2.53 -21.55
CA ASN A 9 -24.80 3.07 -22.43
C ASN A 9 -23.44 3.23 -21.74
N ASN A 10 -23.33 2.89 -20.44
CA ASN A 10 -22.16 3.15 -19.63
C ASN A 10 -21.76 1.91 -18.80
N LEU A 11 -21.96 0.72 -19.34
CA LEU A 11 -21.50 -0.51 -18.70
C LEU A 11 -20.02 -0.73 -19.03
N ASN A 12 -19.17 -0.42 -18.06
CA ASN A 12 -17.77 -0.77 -18.11
C ASN A 12 -17.52 -1.88 -17.11
N HIS A 13 -16.78 -2.90 -17.51
CA HIS A 13 -16.19 -3.88 -16.63
C HIS A 13 -14.72 -3.50 -16.45
N PHE A 14 -14.39 -3.01 -15.28
CA PHE A 14 -13.02 -2.69 -14.93
C PHE A 14 -12.28 -3.95 -14.49
N VAL A 15 -11.11 -4.16 -15.04
CA VAL A 15 -10.27 -5.32 -14.75
C VAL A 15 -8.95 -4.82 -14.21
N SER A 16 -8.67 -5.18 -12.97
CA SER A 16 -7.36 -4.96 -12.36
C SER A 16 -6.30 -5.88 -12.95
N GLU A 17 -5.05 -5.46 -12.95
CA GLU A 17 -3.93 -6.29 -13.37
C GLU A 17 -3.78 -7.53 -12.46
N GLY A 18 -3.36 -8.63 -13.06
CA GLY A 18 -3.17 -9.89 -12.37
C GLY A 18 -3.87 -11.06 -13.05
N ASN A 19 -4.37 -12.02 -12.28
CA ASN A 19 -4.99 -13.23 -12.81
C ASN A 19 -6.25 -12.98 -13.66
N GLU A 20 -6.89 -11.84 -13.50
CA GLU A 20 -8.10 -11.48 -14.24
C GLU A 20 -7.82 -11.21 -15.72
N ASN A 21 -6.64 -10.67 -16.07
CA ASN A 21 -6.22 -10.49 -17.46
C ASN A 21 -6.17 -11.82 -18.23
N GLN A 22 -5.84 -12.91 -17.57
CA GLN A 22 -5.82 -14.24 -18.18
C GLN A 22 -7.25 -14.69 -18.56
N TYR A 23 -8.23 -14.41 -17.71
CA TYR A 23 -9.64 -14.72 -17.98
C TYR A 23 -10.20 -13.86 -19.10
N LEU A 24 -9.83 -12.60 -19.18
CA LEU A 24 -10.28 -11.73 -20.28
C LEU A 24 -9.79 -12.20 -21.64
N THR A 25 -8.52 -12.59 -21.72
CA THR A 25 -7.97 -13.15 -22.96
C THR A 25 -8.67 -14.46 -23.33
N GLN A 26 -9.02 -15.27 -22.34
CA GLN A 26 -9.71 -16.55 -22.56
C GLN A 26 -11.17 -16.39 -23.01
N TYR A 27 -11.87 -15.35 -22.52
CA TYR A 27 -13.29 -15.12 -22.74
C TYR A 27 -13.56 -13.84 -23.55
N ALA A 28 -12.57 -13.32 -24.27
CA ALA A 28 -12.70 -12.09 -25.06
C ALA A 28 -13.89 -12.15 -26.03
N ASP A 29 -14.09 -13.31 -26.69
CA ASP A 29 -15.16 -13.54 -27.66
C ASP A 29 -16.57 -13.51 -27.02
N ASP A 30 -16.68 -13.83 -25.72
CA ASP A 30 -17.96 -13.81 -24.98
C ASP A 30 -18.47 -12.38 -24.74
N PHE A 31 -17.60 -11.39 -24.80
CA PHE A 31 -17.96 -9.98 -24.67
C PHE A 31 -18.27 -9.33 -26.02
N GLU A 32 -17.87 -9.96 -27.13
CA GLU A 32 -18.12 -9.44 -28.47
C GLU A 32 -19.65 -9.37 -28.76
N GLY A 33 -20.13 -8.21 -29.20
CA GLY A 33 -21.53 -7.95 -29.44
C GLY A 33 -22.39 -7.72 -28.19
N THR A 34 -21.79 -7.74 -27.01
CA THR A 34 -22.42 -7.28 -25.76
C THR A 34 -22.34 -5.76 -25.65
N ARG A 35 -23.05 -5.17 -24.65
CA ARG A 35 -22.95 -3.75 -24.30
C ARG A 35 -21.95 -3.48 -23.19
N ILE A 36 -21.14 -4.49 -22.85
CA ILE A 36 -20.14 -4.38 -21.79
C ILE A 36 -18.81 -3.99 -22.42
N ASN A 37 -18.28 -2.84 -22.04
CA ASN A 37 -16.92 -2.47 -22.39
C ASN A 37 -15.99 -3.02 -21.32
N VAL A 38 -15.00 -3.77 -21.75
CA VAL A 38 -13.91 -4.20 -20.86
C VAL A 38 -12.86 -3.09 -20.87
N VAL A 39 -12.49 -2.63 -19.70
CA VAL A 39 -11.49 -1.57 -19.50
C VAL A 39 -10.40 -2.14 -18.61
N LEU A 40 -9.20 -2.23 -19.14
CA LEU A 40 -8.04 -2.69 -18.38
C LEU A 40 -7.55 -1.59 -17.44
N GLU A 41 -6.93 -1.99 -16.34
CA GLU A 41 -6.29 -1.04 -15.42
C GLU A 41 -5.22 -0.22 -16.15
N SER A 42 -4.42 -0.86 -17.01
CA SER A 42 -3.44 -0.21 -17.87
C SER A 42 -4.02 0.82 -18.84
N ASP A 43 -5.28 0.67 -19.28
CA ASP A 43 -5.94 1.65 -20.15
C ASP A 43 -6.32 2.94 -19.41
N VAL A 44 -6.51 2.84 -18.09
CA VAL A 44 -6.92 3.97 -17.25
C VAL A 44 -5.72 4.63 -16.56
N PHE A 45 -4.77 3.83 -16.13
CA PHE A 45 -3.67 4.27 -15.28
C PHE A 45 -2.28 4.10 -15.89
N GLY A 46 -2.18 3.54 -17.10
CA GLY A 46 -0.90 3.20 -17.75
C GLY A 46 0.05 4.37 -17.99
N ASP A 47 -0.48 5.60 -18.03
CA ASP A 47 0.30 6.83 -18.18
C ASP A 47 0.67 7.46 -16.82
N ILE A 48 0.32 6.81 -15.69
CA ILE A 48 0.59 7.34 -14.35
C ILE A 48 1.84 6.69 -13.79
N ASP A 49 2.89 7.47 -13.64
CA ASP A 49 4.18 7.00 -13.12
C ASP A 49 4.25 7.02 -11.59
N TYR A 50 3.44 7.87 -10.93
CA TYR A 50 3.51 8.09 -9.49
C TYR A 50 2.18 8.52 -8.89
N ILE A 51 1.79 7.91 -7.78
CA ILE A 51 0.64 8.35 -6.95
C ILE A 51 1.06 8.35 -5.48
N PRO A 52 1.07 9.51 -4.80
CA PRO A 52 1.26 9.56 -3.35
C PRO A 52 -0.01 9.11 -2.64
N PHE A 53 0.10 8.13 -1.74
CA PHE A 53 -1.01 7.70 -0.90
C PHE A 53 -0.91 8.24 0.53
N HIS A 54 0.32 8.38 1.04
CA HIS A 54 0.57 9.01 2.33
C HIS A 54 1.91 9.75 2.32
N GLU A 55 1.83 11.08 2.44
CA GLU A 55 3.00 11.95 2.52
C GLU A 55 3.66 11.83 3.90
N ALA A 56 4.83 11.29 3.93
CA ALA A 56 5.66 11.13 5.12
C ALA A 56 7.11 10.88 4.70
N GLU A 57 7.99 10.71 5.69
CA GLU A 57 9.37 10.28 5.47
C GLU A 57 9.74 9.12 6.40
N GLY A 58 10.71 8.32 5.99
CA GLY A 58 11.18 7.19 6.74
C GLY A 58 12.59 6.76 6.34
N TYR A 59 13.20 6.00 7.22
CA TYR A 59 14.49 5.38 7.01
C TYR A 59 14.36 3.87 7.22
N GLY A 60 15.09 3.07 6.45
CA GLY A 60 15.04 1.64 6.65
C GLY A 60 15.90 0.86 5.68
N TYR A 61 15.80 -0.45 5.78
CA TYR A 61 16.45 -1.38 4.87
C TYR A 61 15.52 -1.70 3.72
N PHE A 62 15.91 -1.40 2.48
CA PHE A 62 15.07 -1.54 1.31
C PHE A 62 15.01 -2.98 0.82
N LYS A 63 13.80 -3.51 0.69
CA LYS A 63 13.54 -4.88 0.28
C LYS A 63 12.42 -4.96 -0.78
N HIS A 64 12.64 -5.79 -1.77
CA HIS A 64 11.57 -6.29 -2.63
C HIS A 64 10.98 -7.55 -1.99
N MET A 65 9.69 -7.52 -1.68
CA MET A 65 9.02 -8.52 -0.85
C MET A 65 8.01 -9.32 -1.66
N SER A 66 7.99 -10.62 -1.44
CA SER A 66 6.87 -11.47 -1.83
C SER A 66 5.75 -11.42 -0.79
N LEU A 67 4.53 -11.84 -1.18
CA LEU A 67 3.37 -11.85 -0.28
C LEU A 67 3.49 -12.84 0.88
N ASP A 68 4.35 -13.84 0.75
CA ASP A 68 4.58 -14.87 1.76
C ASP A 68 5.64 -14.49 2.81
N GLU A 69 6.33 -13.37 2.58
CA GLU A 69 7.37 -12.88 3.48
C GLU A 69 6.83 -11.87 4.50
N THR A 70 7.42 -11.88 5.68
CA THR A 70 7.08 -10.92 6.73
C THR A 70 8.20 -9.89 6.86
N PRO A 71 7.93 -8.61 6.59
CA PRO A 71 8.93 -7.56 6.74
C PRO A 71 9.24 -7.24 8.20
N GLY A 72 10.44 -6.71 8.42
CA GLY A 72 10.83 -6.11 9.69
C GLY A 72 10.23 -4.71 9.87
N SER A 73 10.13 -4.25 11.12
CA SER A 73 9.56 -2.95 11.44
C SER A 73 10.38 -1.74 10.94
N ARG A 74 11.60 -1.98 10.49
CA ARG A 74 12.51 -0.97 9.93
C ARG A 74 12.81 -1.22 8.45
N ASP A 75 12.00 -2.07 7.79
CA ASP A 75 12.16 -2.29 6.35
C ASP A 75 11.35 -1.24 5.58
N ILE A 76 11.91 -0.76 4.49
CA ILE A 76 11.18 -0.08 3.43
C ILE A 76 10.89 -1.14 2.38
N VAL A 77 9.62 -1.36 2.09
CA VAL A 77 9.18 -2.52 1.32
C VAL A 77 8.65 -2.13 -0.05
N LEU A 78 9.03 -2.88 -1.06
CA LEU A 78 8.44 -2.84 -2.38
C LEU A 78 7.60 -4.10 -2.58
N TYR A 79 6.36 -3.94 -3.00
CA TYR A 79 5.43 -5.02 -3.34
C TYR A 79 4.91 -4.88 -4.77
N ASP A 80 4.90 -5.99 -5.52
CA ASP A 80 4.27 -6.08 -6.85
C ASP A 80 2.80 -6.50 -6.78
N ALA A 81 2.30 -6.80 -5.60
CA ALA A 81 0.89 -7.06 -5.32
C ALA A 81 0.58 -6.65 -3.87
N LEU A 82 -0.67 -6.27 -3.60
CA LEU A 82 -1.05 -5.80 -2.26
C LEU A 82 -1.17 -6.96 -1.28
N PRO A 83 -0.41 -6.96 -0.16
CA PRO A 83 -0.57 -7.96 0.88
C PRO A 83 -1.90 -7.76 1.62
N ASN A 84 -2.55 -8.87 2.02
CA ASN A 84 -3.78 -8.83 2.80
C ASN A 84 -3.57 -8.31 4.24
N SER A 85 -2.35 -8.41 4.74
CA SER A 85 -1.96 -7.95 6.07
C SER A 85 -0.53 -7.41 6.00
N LEU A 86 -0.30 -6.27 6.61
CA LEU A 86 1.02 -5.65 6.67
C LEU A 86 1.33 -5.28 8.11
N PRO A 87 2.42 -5.81 8.70
CA PRO A 87 2.92 -5.33 9.99
C PRO A 87 3.48 -3.92 9.84
N ARG A 88 3.90 -3.29 10.95
CA ARG A 88 4.57 -2.01 10.90
C ARG A 88 5.88 -2.12 10.09
N VAL A 89 6.09 -1.16 9.19
CA VAL A 89 7.30 -1.03 8.35
C VAL A 89 7.83 0.41 8.38
N GLY A 90 8.96 0.67 7.77
CA GLY A 90 9.54 2.02 7.68
C GLY A 90 9.06 2.84 6.48
N GLY A 91 8.47 2.20 5.48
CA GLY A 91 7.93 2.83 4.27
C GLY A 91 7.43 1.79 3.29
N ILE A 92 6.56 2.20 2.37
CA ILE A 92 5.87 1.31 1.44
C ILE A 92 5.95 1.87 0.02
N ILE A 93 6.37 1.04 -0.91
CA ILE A 93 6.30 1.26 -2.35
C ILE A 93 5.49 0.12 -2.95
N THR A 94 4.56 0.43 -3.85
CA THR A 94 3.85 -0.59 -4.62
C THR A 94 3.97 -0.33 -6.11
N SER A 95 4.17 -1.38 -6.89
CA SER A 95 4.10 -1.33 -8.36
C SER A 95 2.68 -1.54 -8.89
N VAL A 96 1.71 -1.76 -7.99
CA VAL A 96 0.27 -1.81 -8.29
C VAL A 96 -0.45 -0.67 -7.59
N ILE A 97 -1.47 -0.13 -8.27
CA ILE A 97 -2.23 1.00 -7.74
C ILE A 97 -3.11 0.53 -6.57
N GLN A 98 -3.01 1.25 -5.47
CA GLN A 98 -3.81 1.01 -4.28
C GLN A 98 -5.12 1.80 -4.33
N THR A 99 -6.16 1.27 -3.70
CA THR A 99 -7.31 2.11 -3.38
C THR A 99 -7.03 2.93 -2.11
N PRO A 100 -7.61 4.14 -1.97
CA PRO A 100 -7.40 4.97 -0.77
C PRO A 100 -7.75 4.27 0.56
N LEU A 101 -8.65 3.28 0.52
CA LEU A 101 -9.08 2.49 1.68
C LEU A 101 -8.44 1.10 1.73
N SER A 102 -7.38 0.84 0.97
CA SER A 102 -6.64 -0.41 1.07
C SER A 102 -6.04 -0.58 2.47
N HIS A 103 -5.93 -1.81 2.94
CA HIS A 103 -5.29 -2.10 4.23
C HIS A 103 -3.86 -1.57 4.31
N VAL A 104 -3.14 -1.60 3.18
CA VAL A 104 -1.79 -1.07 3.06
C VAL A 104 -1.76 0.43 3.30
N ASN A 105 -2.66 1.19 2.66
CA ASN A 105 -2.73 2.64 2.83
C ASN A 105 -3.21 3.03 4.24
N LEU A 106 -4.24 2.36 4.76
CA LEU A 106 -4.71 2.61 6.13
C LEU A 106 -3.59 2.36 7.15
N ARG A 107 -2.77 1.34 6.92
CA ARG A 107 -1.62 1.03 7.77
C ARG A 107 -0.54 2.11 7.69
N ALA A 108 -0.24 2.59 6.47
CA ALA A 108 0.70 3.69 6.27
C ALA A 108 0.29 4.95 7.03
N ILE A 109 -0.98 5.33 6.94
CA ILE A 109 -1.55 6.47 7.67
C ILE A 109 -1.44 6.26 9.20
N GLN A 110 -1.79 5.06 9.68
CA GLN A 110 -1.77 4.71 11.10
C GLN A 110 -0.38 4.80 11.71
N ASP A 111 0.63 4.31 10.98
CA ASP A 111 2.00 4.26 11.43
C ASP A 111 2.80 5.52 11.03
N ASN A 112 2.17 6.43 10.29
CA ASN A 112 2.76 7.65 9.73
C ASN A 112 4.05 7.37 8.95
N VAL A 113 3.96 6.46 7.96
CA VAL A 113 5.07 6.06 7.10
C VAL A 113 4.80 6.40 5.63
N PRO A 114 5.83 6.73 4.84
CA PRO A 114 5.67 7.07 3.43
C PRO A 114 5.07 5.90 2.65
N ASN A 115 4.06 6.20 1.80
CA ASN A 115 3.40 5.21 0.96
C ASN A 115 3.07 5.81 -0.41
N ALA A 116 3.57 5.20 -1.48
CA ALA A 116 3.27 5.60 -2.84
C ALA A 116 3.21 4.41 -3.79
N TYR A 117 2.44 4.58 -4.87
CA TYR A 117 2.58 3.83 -6.10
C TYR A 117 3.68 4.45 -6.95
N ILE A 118 4.55 3.61 -7.49
CA ILE A 118 5.57 3.97 -8.47
C ILE A 118 5.49 2.93 -9.58
N ASN A 119 5.32 3.39 -10.81
CA ASN A 119 5.26 2.50 -11.97
C ASN A 119 6.64 1.90 -12.21
N ASP A 120 6.72 0.58 -12.34
CA ASP A 120 7.94 -0.20 -12.55
C ASP A 120 9.18 0.33 -11.79
N PRO A 121 9.12 0.36 -10.45
CA PRO A 121 10.13 1.04 -9.63
C PRO A 121 11.54 0.44 -9.79
N LEU A 122 11.65 -0.83 -10.20
CA LEU A 122 12.95 -1.48 -10.42
C LEU A 122 13.56 -1.16 -11.79
N SER A 123 12.85 -0.52 -12.71
CA SER A 123 13.42 0.06 -13.93
C SER A 123 14.12 1.40 -13.67
N ILE A 124 13.86 2.01 -12.51
CA ILE A 124 14.46 3.28 -12.11
C ILE A 124 15.82 3.02 -11.44
N ASP A 125 16.92 3.37 -12.11
CA ASP A 125 18.28 3.08 -11.63
C ASP A 125 18.55 3.55 -10.19
N SER A 126 17.99 4.69 -9.80
CA SER A 126 18.16 5.25 -8.45
C SER A 126 17.41 4.47 -7.37
N ILE A 127 16.43 3.65 -7.72
CA ILE A 127 15.71 2.75 -6.82
C ILE A 127 16.34 1.36 -6.88
N ALA A 128 16.49 0.80 -8.09
CA ALA A 128 17.02 -0.54 -8.29
C ALA A 128 18.43 -0.71 -7.69
N GLY A 129 19.29 0.30 -7.86
CA GLY A 129 20.66 0.30 -7.34
C GLY A 129 20.75 0.32 -5.80
N LEU A 130 19.67 0.62 -5.12
CA LEU A 130 19.61 0.68 -3.65
C LEU A 130 18.91 -0.54 -3.02
N LEU A 131 18.54 -1.52 -3.82
CA LEU A 131 17.96 -2.76 -3.31
C LEU A 131 18.95 -3.45 -2.34
N ASN A 132 18.44 -3.89 -1.19
CA ASN A 132 19.21 -4.48 -0.11
C ASN A 132 20.24 -3.53 0.54
N ASN A 133 19.96 -2.24 0.50
CA ASN A 133 20.74 -1.21 1.21
C ASN A 133 19.86 -0.43 2.18
N TYR A 134 20.49 0.32 3.08
CA TYR A 134 19.78 1.30 3.90
C TYR A 134 19.44 2.53 3.06
N VAL A 135 18.20 3.00 3.17
CA VAL A 135 17.72 4.12 2.39
C VAL A 135 16.92 5.11 3.23
N TYR A 136 16.90 6.35 2.76
CA TYR A 136 15.93 7.37 3.10
C TYR A 136 14.86 7.41 2.00
N TYR A 137 13.61 7.40 2.40
CA TYR A 137 12.46 7.49 1.52
C TYR A 137 11.48 8.54 2.03
N LYS A 138 11.10 9.48 1.14
CA LYS A 138 10.12 10.51 1.42
C LYS A 138 9.12 10.59 0.28
N VAL A 139 7.84 10.65 0.63
CA VAL A 139 6.71 10.85 -0.29
C VAL A 139 6.21 12.27 -0.14
N GLU A 140 6.09 12.98 -1.25
CA GLU A 140 5.54 14.33 -1.39
C GLU A 140 4.46 14.31 -2.47
N ASN A 141 3.60 15.32 -2.53
CA ASN A 141 2.44 15.34 -3.43
C ASN A 141 2.77 15.07 -4.91
N GLU A 142 3.85 15.65 -5.43
CA GLU A 142 4.19 15.57 -6.87
C GLU A 142 5.43 14.73 -7.16
N THR A 143 6.15 14.29 -6.12
CA THR A 143 7.43 13.62 -6.26
C THR A 143 7.77 12.80 -5.02
N PHE A 144 8.82 12.00 -5.14
CA PHE A 144 9.42 11.32 -4.00
C PHE A 144 10.93 11.54 -3.98
N GLN A 145 11.50 11.37 -2.81
CA GLN A 145 12.96 11.32 -2.62
C GLN A 145 13.36 9.92 -2.20
N PHE A 146 14.33 9.36 -2.88
CA PHE A 146 14.85 8.04 -2.57
C PHE A 146 16.38 8.08 -2.70
N ARG A 147 17.09 7.86 -1.60
CA ARG A 147 18.55 7.93 -1.55
C ARG A 147 19.14 6.92 -0.61
N GLU A 148 20.38 6.58 -0.82
CA GLU A 148 21.15 5.82 0.16
C GLU A 148 21.20 6.54 1.50
N ALA A 149 21.15 5.76 2.58
CA ALA A 149 21.32 6.21 3.95
C ALA A 149 22.33 5.31 4.67
N THR A 150 22.96 5.85 5.70
CA THR A 150 23.83 5.06 6.56
C THR A 150 23.03 4.40 7.68
N LEU A 151 23.58 3.33 8.25
CA LEU A 151 22.99 2.69 9.44
C LEU A 151 22.86 3.66 10.62
N ASP A 152 23.78 4.61 10.74
CA ASP A 152 23.75 5.63 11.79
C ASP A 152 22.57 6.60 11.60
N GLU A 153 22.27 7.02 10.35
CA GLU A 153 21.08 7.82 10.05
C GLU A 153 19.80 7.05 10.41
N VAL A 154 19.71 5.77 10.03
CA VAL A 154 18.58 4.90 10.37
C VAL A 154 18.40 4.81 11.89
N ASN A 155 19.48 4.55 12.63
CA ASN A 155 19.42 4.44 14.09
C ASN A 155 19.03 5.78 14.75
N ALA A 156 19.61 6.89 14.29
CA ALA A 156 19.27 8.22 14.79
C ALA A 156 17.80 8.57 14.56
N TRP A 157 17.24 8.22 13.38
CA TRP A 157 15.83 8.39 13.08
C TRP A 157 14.94 7.63 14.07
N TYR A 158 15.19 6.33 14.25
CA TYR A 158 14.37 5.50 15.15
C TYR A 158 14.51 5.88 16.63
N GLU A 159 15.67 6.41 17.06
CA GLU A 159 15.79 6.96 18.41
C GLU A 159 15.02 8.28 18.56
N ALA A 160 14.99 9.12 17.51
CA ALA A 160 14.27 10.40 17.55
C ALA A 160 12.73 10.21 17.62
N ILE A 161 12.19 9.21 16.92
CA ILE A 161 10.73 8.90 16.93
C ILE A 161 10.33 7.95 18.06
N ARG A 162 11.28 7.48 18.86
CA ARG A 162 10.99 6.58 19.98
C ARG A 162 10.19 7.31 21.05
N PRO A 163 9.05 6.74 21.50
CA PRO A 163 8.33 7.30 22.63
C PRO A 163 9.23 7.43 23.86
N THR A 164 9.32 8.62 24.43
CA THR A 164 10.16 8.91 25.62
C THR A 164 9.60 8.28 26.88
N GLU A 165 8.29 8.05 26.91
CA GLU A 165 7.61 7.39 28.03
C GLU A 165 6.72 6.26 27.52
N PRO A 166 6.80 5.05 28.13
CA PRO A 166 5.87 4.00 27.82
C PRO A 166 4.47 4.43 28.25
N GLN A 167 3.54 4.54 27.30
CA GLN A 167 2.12 4.71 27.63
C GLN A 167 1.59 3.39 28.20
N ILE A 168 1.69 3.25 29.52
CA ILE A 168 1.08 2.13 30.26
C ILE A 168 -0.36 2.54 30.53
N PRO A 169 -1.37 1.91 29.93
CA PRO A 169 -2.76 2.19 30.28
C PRO A 169 -2.97 1.97 31.77
N VAL A 170 -3.60 2.94 32.42
CA VAL A 170 -4.02 2.77 33.82
C VAL A 170 -5.02 1.61 33.84
N ARG A 171 -4.65 0.56 34.55
CA ARG A 171 -5.54 -0.60 34.73
C ARG A 171 -6.70 -0.18 35.61
N ASP A 172 -7.90 -0.18 35.07
CA ASP A 172 -9.09 -0.09 35.88
C ASP A 172 -9.39 -1.51 36.46
N LEU A 173 -9.22 -1.62 37.73
CA LEU A 173 -9.49 -2.85 38.51
C LEU A 173 -10.74 -2.70 39.38
N SER A 174 -11.55 -1.68 39.14
CA SER A 174 -12.80 -1.44 39.88
C SER A 174 -13.83 -2.54 39.65
N ILE A 175 -13.77 -3.19 38.48
CA ILE A 175 -14.60 -4.32 38.10
C ILE A 175 -13.71 -5.53 37.87
N THR A 176 -13.79 -6.51 38.75
CA THR A 176 -13.02 -7.75 38.68
C THR A 176 -13.88 -8.98 38.38
N GLU A 177 -15.19 -8.79 38.26
CA GLU A 177 -16.16 -9.83 37.96
C GLU A 177 -16.66 -9.76 36.53
N ILE A 178 -17.14 -10.90 36.01
CA ILE A 178 -17.81 -10.94 34.71
C ILE A 178 -19.19 -10.31 34.88
N LEU A 179 -19.41 -9.15 34.28
CA LEU A 179 -20.72 -8.50 34.30
C LEU A 179 -21.54 -8.94 33.07
N PRO A 180 -22.90 -9.07 33.28
CA PRO A 180 -23.80 -9.12 32.14
C PRO A 180 -23.63 -7.90 31.21
N LEU A 181 -23.91 -8.07 29.92
CA LEU A 181 -23.74 -7.02 28.94
C LEU A 181 -24.57 -5.76 29.25
N ASP A 182 -25.73 -5.95 29.86
CA ASP A 182 -26.66 -4.87 30.23
C ASP A 182 -26.18 -4.03 31.43
N ASP A 183 -25.15 -4.48 32.14
CA ASP A 183 -24.57 -3.81 33.31
C ASP A 183 -23.26 -3.05 32.95
N ILE A 184 -22.91 -2.99 31.68
CA ILE A 184 -21.74 -2.25 31.19
C ILE A 184 -22.20 -0.88 30.65
N GLU A 185 -21.85 0.20 31.35
CA GLU A 185 -22.08 1.60 30.91
C GLU A 185 -21.03 2.08 29.94
#